data_53c031e8c15835c9aad91cb0f5284b36
#
_entry.id   53c031e8c15835c9aad91cb0f5284b36
#
_cell.length_a   1.000
_cell.length_b   1.000
_cell.length_c   1.000
_cell.angle_alpha   90.00
_cell.angle_beta   90.00
_cell.angle_gamma   90.00
#
_symmetry.space_group_name_H-M   'P 1'
#
loop_
_entity.id
_entity.type
_entity.pdbx_description
1 polymer ?
#
loop_
_entity_poly.entity_id
_entity_poly.type
_entity_poly.pdbx_seq_one_letter_code
_entity_poly.pdbx_strand_id
1 'polypeptide(L)'
;MNIFYEESGQFKVASIVQKNDATYQVDTQHGKRTKVKANNVFAEFDGDMAAFLENAQAQAADIDTDLLWEVCGEEEFTAEAIAEEYYGHAPTKTELAATLIALYAAPMYFYKKAKGVFKAAPEETLKQALAAIERKKQQDAQIDAWAEALKRGEMPSEIAADLKTILHAPDKQSLTYKAFTKAADALKTSAYELAKKTGGITSIPQYLQDGFEIKYFPKGTGFPDLPLPEMPNLPKADVTAFSIDDESTTEVDDALSLTDLGNGMKRVGIHIAAPSLAVKPGDKMEKNIMERLSTVYFPGGKITMLPENWIAAFSLDAGAYRPSISIYFDVDSEFNVGAPTCKIEAVNIAENLRIQAIEPHFNAETGLDEAGEMMFAHHQDLIWFYQFAIALQKARGKYEPDRAPQYDYSIELDEEGNVSVVRRERGSPIDTLVSEMMILANSTWAQMLDENELPGLFRVQPAGKVRMSTKSEPHIGMGVQHYGWFTSPLRRAADYINQKQLISLIDDTAEPLYQNSDAELFAALRDFDAAYTAYADFQRQMEAYWSLVYLQQQGTSELTATILKEDLVRIEGLPLVTRATGIPFDALPKSQALFKITELDAEKQFIALNYQKAVLPG
;
A
#
# COMPACT_ATOMS: atom_id res chain seq x y z
N MET A 1 43.79 33.50 -51.88
CA MET A 1 42.69 34.12 -51.15
C MET A 1 41.73 33.05 -50.70
N ASN A 2 41.38 32.97 -49.43
CA ASN A 2 40.50 31.99 -48.79
C ASN A 2 39.35 32.72 -48.09
N ILE A 3 38.29 31.99 -47.72
CA ILE A 3 37.18 32.54 -46.92
C ILE A 3 37.03 31.76 -45.61
N PHE A 4 36.61 32.52 -44.58
CA PHE A 4 36.10 31.99 -43.32
C PHE A 4 34.58 32.20 -43.32
N TYR A 5 33.82 31.12 -43.18
CA TYR A 5 32.35 31.12 -43.33
C TYR A 5 31.67 30.20 -42.37
N GLU A 6 30.36 30.42 -42.18
CA GLU A 6 29.49 29.53 -41.40
C GLU A 6 28.62 28.68 -42.30
N GLU A 7 28.59 27.38 -42.02
CA GLU A 7 27.66 26.44 -42.64
C GLU A 7 27.07 25.48 -41.58
N SER A 8 25.77 25.50 -41.43
CA SER A 8 25.03 24.65 -40.48
C SER A 8 25.52 24.79 -39.00
N GLY A 9 25.83 26.02 -38.57
CA GLY A 9 26.31 26.31 -37.22
C GLY A 9 27.79 26.03 -36.97
N GLN A 10 28.52 25.62 -38.00
CA GLN A 10 29.96 25.34 -37.90
C GLN A 10 30.76 26.35 -38.74
N PHE A 11 31.88 26.79 -38.20
CA PHE A 11 32.82 27.62 -38.95
C PHE A 11 33.74 26.75 -39.79
N LYS A 12 33.95 27.18 -41.03
CA LYS A 12 34.77 26.49 -42.04
C LYS A 12 35.63 27.45 -42.80
N VAL A 13 36.67 26.94 -43.41
CA VAL A 13 37.51 27.66 -44.35
C VAL A 13 37.53 26.98 -45.72
N ALA A 14 37.64 27.77 -46.77
CA ALA A 14 37.72 27.25 -48.14
C ALA A 14 38.48 28.24 -49.03
N SER A 15 39.08 27.70 -50.12
CA SER A 15 39.81 28.53 -51.12
C SER A 15 38.86 29.05 -52.16
N ILE A 16 38.98 30.32 -52.51
CA ILE A 16 38.13 30.99 -53.52
C ILE A 16 38.58 30.54 -54.91
N VAL A 17 37.60 30.01 -55.68
CA VAL A 17 37.77 29.69 -57.08
C VAL A 17 37.20 30.81 -57.94
N GLN A 18 36.00 31.28 -57.60
CA GLN A 18 35.32 32.39 -58.27
C GLN A 18 34.42 33.10 -57.28
N LYS A 19 34.36 34.45 -57.39
CA LYS A 19 33.51 35.31 -56.58
C LYS A 19 32.57 36.12 -57.44
N ASN A 20 31.29 36.23 -57.02
CA ASN A 20 30.35 37.20 -57.53
C ASN A 20 29.60 37.84 -56.35
N ASP A 21 28.75 38.82 -56.62
CA ASP A 21 28.08 39.60 -55.56
C ASP A 21 27.21 38.79 -54.60
N ALA A 22 26.69 37.65 -55.06
CA ALA A 22 25.75 36.81 -54.25
C ALA A 22 26.39 35.56 -53.69
N THR A 23 27.43 35.00 -54.33
CA THR A 23 27.99 33.69 -53.96
C THR A 23 29.51 33.59 -54.24
N TYR A 24 30.16 32.76 -53.44
CA TYR A 24 31.51 32.29 -53.65
C TYR A 24 31.47 30.84 -54.15
N GLN A 25 32.16 30.53 -55.21
CA GLN A 25 32.50 29.17 -55.58
C GLN A 25 33.85 28.86 -54.98
N VAL A 26 33.89 27.82 -54.14
CA VAL A 26 35.08 27.54 -53.34
C VAL A 26 35.44 26.06 -53.38
N ASP A 27 36.69 25.76 -53.17
CA ASP A 27 37.20 24.43 -52.89
C ASP A 27 37.44 24.30 -51.37
N THR A 28 36.73 23.32 -50.75
CA THR A 28 36.86 23.07 -49.32
C THR A 28 38.20 22.39 -49.01
N GLN A 29 38.61 22.38 -47.74
CA GLN A 29 39.85 21.70 -47.27
C GLN A 29 39.97 20.22 -47.75
N HIS A 30 38.82 19.56 -48.04
CA HIS A 30 38.80 18.18 -48.53
C HIS A 30 38.70 18.07 -50.05
N GLY A 31 38.94 19.17 -50.78
CA GLY A 31 38.97 19.21 -52.21
C GLY A 31 37.57 19.18 -52.91
N LYS A 32 36.49 19.30 -52.14
CA LYS A 32 35.15 19.34 -52.71
C LYS A 32 34.79 20.76 -53.13
N ARG A 33 34.37 20.93 -54.40
CA ARG A 33 33.86 22.22 -54.88
C ARG A 33 32.41 22.45 -54.44
N THR A 34 32.15 23.60 -53.86
CA THR A 34 30.84 24.00 -53.34
C THR A 34 30.57 25.50 -53.59
N LYS A 35 29.29 25.89 -53.43
CA LYS A 35 28.89 27.31 -53.47
C LYS A 35 28.52 27.75 -52.05
N VAL A 36 29.14 28.88 -51.63
CA VAL A 36 28.86 29.53 -50.36
C VAL A 36 28.17 30.85 -50.63
N LYS A 37 27.05 31.16 -49.98
CA LYS A 37 26.39 32.46 -50.10
C LYS A 37 27.27 33.54 -49.51
N ALA A 38 27.36 34.70 -50.16
CA ALA A 38 28.19 35.83 -49.68
C ALA A 38 27.86 36.22 -48.22
N ASN A 39 26.56 36.19 -47.86
CA ASN A 39 26.12 36.47 -46.49
C ASN A 39 26.58 35.42 -45.43
N ASN A 40 27.19 34.31 -45.82
CA ASN A 40 27.74 33.32 -44.93
C ASN A 40 29.22 33.50 -44.69
N VAL A 41 29.86 34.38 -45.43
CA VAL A 41 31.30 34.66 -45.34
C VAL A 41 31.53 35.82 -44.39
N PHE A 42 32.40 35.62 -43.42
CA PHE A 42 32.75 36.63 -42.43
C PHE A 42 34.09 37.33 -42.72
N ALA A 43 35.01 36.59 -43.29
CA ALA A 43 36.32 37.17 -43.65
C ALA A 43 36.91 36.53 -44.90
N GLU A 44 37.63 37.32 -45.67
CA GLU A 44 38.59 36.88 -46.69
C GLU A 44 40.00 37.01 -46.11
N PHE A 45 40.83 35.99 -46.30
CA PHE A 45 42.19 35.98 -45.78
C PHE A 45 43.18 35.28 -46.73
N ASP A 46 44.44 35.53 -46.56
CA ASP A 46 45.53 34.87 -47.26
C ASP A 46 46.30 33.96 -46.34
N GLY A 47 46.95 32.92 -46.89
CA GLY A 47 47.79 32.00 -46.15
C GLY A 47 47.22 30.58 -46.06
N ASP A 48 47.74 29.75 -45.16
CA ASP A 48 47.30 28.39 -45.00
C ASP A 48 45.97 28.31 -44.24
N MET A 49 45.01 27.57 -44.82
CA MET A 49 43.67 27.42 -44.30
C MET A 49 43.58 26.71 -42.94
N ALA A 50 44.44 25.66 -42.76
CA ALA A 50 44.41 24.88 -41.54
C ALA A 50 45.04 25.69 -40.38
N ALA A 51 46.18 26.34 -40.66
CA ALA A 51 46.83 27.22 -39.66
C ALA A 51 45.96 28.42 -39.26
N PHE A 52 45.21 29.02 -40.18
CA PHE A 52 44.25 30.09 -39.88
C PHE A 52 43.18 29.64 -38.90
N LEU A 53 42.54 28.49 -39.19
CA LEU A 53 41.45 27.98 -38.39
C LEU A 53 41.95 27.53 -36.98
N GLU A 54 43.08 26.85 -36.93
CA GLU A 54 43.71 26.44 -35.66
C GLU A 54 44.08 27.64 -34.79
N ASN A 55 44.70 28.69 -35.39
CA ASN A 55 45.01 29.92 -34.67
C ASN A 55 43.77 30.64 -34.17
N ALA A 56 42.72 30.73 -34.99
CA ALA A 56 41.45 31.33 -34.59
C ALA A 56 40.76 30.54 -33.45
N GLN A 57 40.82 29.23 -33.48
CA GLN A 57 40.30 28.37 -32.41
C GLN A 57 41.11 28.49 -31.11
N ALA A 58 42.42 28.53 -31.21
CA ALA A 58 43.30 28.74 -30.07
C ALA A 58 43.04 30.12 -29.40
N GLN A 59 43.00 31.18 -30.20
CA GLN A 59 42.66 32.51 -29.69
C GLN A 59 41.25 32.60 -29.11
N ALA A 60 40.28 31.91 -29.71
CA ALA A 60 38.92 31.85 -29.18
C ALA A 60 38.84 31.22 -27.80
N ALA A 61 39.69 30.19 -27.53
CA ALA A 61 39.76 29.57 -26.21
C ALA A 61 40.38 30.48 -25.14
N ASP A 62 41.18 31.46 -25.54
CA ASP A 62 41.79 32.45 -24.65
C ASP A 62 40.93 33.68 -24.42
N ILE A 63 39.81 33.84 -25.17
CA ILE A 63 38.89 34.97 -24.97
C ILE A 63 38.15 34.81 -23.64
N ASP A 64 38.31 35.78 -22.74
CA ASP A 64 37.52 35.88 -21.52
C ASP A 64 36.07 36.26 -21.86
N THR A 65 35.17 35.31 -21.72
CA THR A 65 33.75 35.48 -22.10
C THR A 65 33.01 36.44 -21.18
N ASP A 66 33.42 36.55 -19.88
CA ASP A 66 32.84 37.49 -18.93
C ASP A 66 33.24 38.92 -19.31
N LEU A 67 34.53 39.14 -19.58
CA LEU A 67 35.03 40.43 -20.06
C LEU A 67 34.41 40.82 -21.41
N LEU A 68 34.30 39.87 -22.33
CA LEU A 68 33.66 40.12 -23.63
C LEU A 68 32.19 40.52 -23.47
N TRP A 69 31.47 39.94 -22.50
CA TRP A 69 30.10 40.32 -22.19
C TRP A 69 30.00 41.70 -21.53
N GLU A 70 30.93 42.02 -20.63
CA GLU A 70 30.98 43.32 -19.95
C GLU A 70 31.21 44.51 -20.89
N VAL A 71 31.98 44.30 -21.97
CA VAL A 71 32.21 45.35 -22.98
C VAL A 71 31.08 45.46 -23.99
N CYS A 72 30.17 44.49 -24.05
CA CYS A 72 28.96 44.57 -24.88
C CYS A 72 27.93 45.45 -24.21
N GLY A 73 27.47 46.48 -24.85
CA GLY A 73 26.32 47.26 -24.38
C GLY A 73 24.99 46.49 -24.46
N GLU A 74 23.91 47.20 -24.15
CA GLU A 74 22.54 46.60 -24.20
C GLU A 74 21.99 46.49 -25.63
N GLU A 75 22.61 47.09 -26.59
CA GLU A 75 22.19 47.15 -28.00
C GLU A 75 22.69 45.92 -28.78
N GLU A 76 22.16 45.75 -29.99
CA GLU A 76 22.70 44.76 -30.92
C GLU A 76 24.05 45.21 -31.48
N PHE A 77 24.99 44.28 -31.55
CA PHE A 77 26.36 44.56 -32.02
C PHE A 77 26.80 43.53 -33.07
N THR A 78 27.75 43.91 -33.93
CA THR A 78 28.42 43.01 -34.85
C THR A 78 29.64 42.38 -34.21
N ALA A 79 30.01 41.18 -34.62
CA ALA A 79 31.23 40.54 -34.15
C ALA A 79 32.50 41.36 -34.42
N GLU A 80 32.52 42.13 -35.49
CA GLU A 80 33.65 43.02 -35.84
C GLU A 80 33.74 44.19 -34.86
N ALA A 81 32.61 44.85 -34.53
CA ALA A 81 32.58 45.95 -33.59
C ALA A 81 33.04 45.52 -32.18
N ILE A 82 32.53 44.38 -31.70
CA ILE A 82 32.92 43.89 -30.37
C ILE A 82 34.36 43.35 -30.34
N ALA A 83 34.86 42.80 -31.43
CA ALA A 83 36.27 42.44 -31.53
C ALA A 83 37.20 43.66 -31.45
N GLU A 84 36.84 44.75 -32.14
CA GLU A 84 37.60 46.00 -32.05
C GLU A 84 37.63 46.56 -30.62
N GLU A 85 36.53 46.52 -29.92
CA GLU A 85 36.44 46.97 -28.54
C GLU A 85 37.22 46.05 -27.57
N TYR A 86 37.11 44.74 -27.75
CA TYR A 86 37.82 43.76 -26.91
C TYR A 86 39.34 43.84 -27.07
N TYR A 87 39.85 43.93 -28.33
CA TYR A 87 41.29 43.97 -28.61
C TYR A 87 41.87 45.38 -28.55
N GLY A 88 41.06 46.43 -28.54
CA GLY A 88 41.49 47.84 -28.51
C GLY A 88 42.11 48.34 -29.83
N HIS A 89 41.92 47.61 -30.92
CA HIS A 89 42.35 47.97 -32.27
C HIS A 89 41.46 47.28 -33.32
N ALA A 90 41.52 47.74 -34.58
CA ALA A 90 40.83 47.08 -35.67
C ALA A 90 41.26 45.60 -35.79
N PRO A 91 40.33 44.64 -35.65
CA PRO A 91 40.69 43.24 -35.51
C PRO A 91 41.32 42.68 -36.78
N THR A 92 42.35 41.89 -36.62
CA THR A 92 42.87 41.02 -37.69
C THR A 92 41.81 40.01 -38.10
N LYS A 93 41.93 39.37 -39.26
CA LYS A 93 41.00 38.36 -39.73
C LYS A 93 40.95 37.13 -38.80
N THR A 94 42.06 36.81 -38.14
CA THR A 94 42.15 35.75 -37.13
C THR A 94 41.44 36.13 -35.85
N GLU A 95 41.62 37.38 -35.36
CA GLU A 95 40.93 37.87 -34.15
C GLU A 95 39.41 37.98 -34.36
N LEU A 96 38.96 38.42 -35.54
CA LEU A 96 37.54 38.44 -35.89
C LEU A 96 36.98 37.01 -35.91
N ALA A 97 37.71 36.06 -36.52
CA ALA A 97 37.29 34.66 -36.53
C ALA A 97 37.26 34.06 -35.10
N ALA A 98 38.24 34.36 -34.26
CA ALA A 98 38.28 33.95 -32.86
C ALA A 98 37.09 34.51 -32.05
N THR A 99 36.78 35.81 -32.21
CA THR A 99 35.63 36.43 -31.56
C THR A 99 34.31 35.77 -31.99
N LEU A 100 34.13 35.53 -33.30
CA LEU A 100 32.94 34.80 -33.78
C LEU A 100 32.80 33.41 -33.20
N ILE A 101 33.91 32.64 -33.13
CA ILE A 101 33.92 31.30 -32.53
C ILE A 101 33.51 31.39 -31.05
N ALA A 102 34.09 32.34 -30.28
CA ALA A 102 33.76 32.54 -28.86
C ALA A 102 32.28 32.94 -28.66
N LEU A 103 31.76 33.88 -29.44
CA LEU A 103 30.35 34.31 -29.36
C LEU A 103 29.37 33.13 -29.65
N TYR A 104 29.70 32.29 -30.62
CA TYR A 104 28.87 31.12 -30.92
C TYR A 104 29.00 30.02 -29.88
N ALA A 105 30.15 29.91 -29.21
CA ALA A 105 30.38 28.94 -28.14
C ALA A 105 29.67 29.27 -26.81
N ALA A 106 29.27 30.55 -26.64
CA ALA A 106 28.68 31.07 -25.41
C ALA A 106 27.24 31.58 -25.57
N PRO A 107 26.26 30.71 -25.96
CA PRO A 107 24.90 31.13 -26.27
C PRO A 107 24.12 31.66 -25.06
N MET A 108 24.57 31.41 -23.84
CA MET A 108 23.96 31.98 -22.63
C MET A 108 24.39 33.45 -22.39
N TYR A 109 25.55 33.83 -22.88
CA TYR A 109 26.07 35.20 -22.80
C TYR A 109 25.58 36.05 -23.97
N PHE A 110 25.47 35.46 -25.17
CA PHE A 110 25.18 36.18 -26.41
C PHE A 110 24.07 35.56 -27.23
N TYR A 111 23.00 36.31 -27.41
CA TYR A 111 21.86 35.89 -28.24
C TYR A 111 22.15 36.24 -29.70
N LYS A 112 22.20 35.23 -30.57
CA LYS A 112 22.33 35.43 -32.01
C LYS A 112 21.05 36.06 -32.56
N LYS A 113 21.13 37.23 -33.13
CA LYS A 113 20.04 37.97 -33.78
C LYS A 113 20.02 37.77 -35.29
N ALA A 114 21.19 37.89 -35.89
CA ALA A 114 21.41 37.62 -37.30
C ALA A 114 22.81 37.04 -37.52
N LYS A 115 23.24 36.81 -38.74
CA LYS A 115 24.59 36.33 -39.02
C LYS A 115 25.61 37.41 -38.66
N GLY A 116 26.49 37.06 -37.72
CA GLY A 116 27.51 37.97 -37.20
C GLY A 116 26.95 39.13 -36.36
N VAL A 117 25.63 39.09 -36.02
CA VAL A 117 24.99 40.08 -35.16
C VAL A 117 24.46 39.41 -33.92
N PHE A 118 24.80 39.97 -32.76
CA PHE A 118 24.50 39.44 -31.44
C PHE A 118 23.90 40.52 -30.54
N LYS A 119 23.33 40.09 -29.45
CA LYS A 119 22.92 40.92 -28.34
C LYS A 119 23.36 40.25 -27.04
N ALA A 120 23.94 41.03 -26.12
CA ALA A 120 24.28 40.49 -24.80
C ALA A 120 23.04 40.05 -24.04
N ALA A 121 23.14 38.95 -23.31
CA ALA A 121 22.11 38.51 -22.40
C ALA A 121 21.95 39.54 -21.25
N PRO A 122 20.71 39.86 -20.83
CA PRO A 122 20.50 40.70 -19.66
C PRO A 122 21.19 40.12 -18.42
N GLU A 123 21.78 40.97 -17.59
CA GLU A 123 22.56 40.60 -16.41
C GLU A 123 21.81 39.60 -15.49
N GLU A 124 20.54 39.87 -15.19
CA GLU A 124 19.71 38.99 -14.37
C GLU A 124 19.53 37.60 -15.00
N THR A 125 19.32 37.52 -16.32
CA THR A 125 19.17 36.27 -17.05
C THR A 125 20.48 35.48 -17.05
N LEU A 126 21.60 36.14 -17.26
CA LEU A 126 22.93 35.52 -17.22
C LEU A 126 23.26 35.00 -15.83
N LYS A 127 23.03 35.78 -14.76
CA LYS A 127 23.20 35.35 -13.38
C LYS A 127 22.35 34.10 -13.05
N GLN A 128 21.08 34.09 -13.47
CA GLN A 128 20.21 32.93 -13.28
C GLN A 128 20.72 31.69 -14.04
N ALA A 129 21.20 31.88 -15.28
CA ALA A 129 21.73 30.77 -16.09
C ALA A 129 23.02 30.19 -15.47
N LEU A 130 23.94 31.04 -15.06
CA LEU A 130 25.20 30.64 -14.39
C LEU A 130 24.91 29.95 -13.05
N ALA A 131 24.00 30.49 -12.23
CA ALA A 131 23.58 29.85 -10.98
C ALA A 131 22.92 28.50 -11.21
N ALA A 132 22.14 28.33 -12.28
CA ALA A 132 21.52 27.04 -12.63
C ALA A 132 22.57 25.98 -13.04
N ILE A 133 23.59 26.39 -13.79
CA ILE A 133 24.72 25.51 -14.16
C ILE A 133 25.51 25.10 -12.93
N GLU A 134 25.87 26.06 -12.09
CA GLU A 134 26.62 25.75 -10.87
C GLU A 134 25.82 24.82 -9.94
N ARG A 135 24.53 25.10 -9.77
CA ARG A 135 23.64 24.19 -9.01
C ARG A 135 23.61 22.77 -9.61
N LYS A 136 23.50 22.68 -10.93
CA LYS A 136 23.51 21.37 -11.60
C LYS A 136 24.84 20.65 -11.38
N LYS A 137 25.96 21.33 -11.50
CA LYS A 137 27.30 20.79 -11.25
C LYS A 137 27.44 20.29 -9.81
N GLN A 138 26.93 21.05 -8.84
CA GLN A 138 26.93 20.66 -7.43
C GLN A 138 26.03 19.42 -7.21
N GLN A 139 24.85 19.36 -7.84
CA GLN A 139 23.97 18.20 -7.79
C GLN A 139 24.61 16.96 -8.39
N ASP A 140 25.25 17.07 -9.55
CA ASP A 140 25.95 15.96 -10.20
C ASP A 140 27.12 15.46 -9.32
N ALA A 141 27.89 16.36 -8.73
CA ALA A 141 28.96 16.02 -7.79
C ALA A 141 28.43 15.32 -6.52
N GLN A 142 27.29 15.75 -6.02
CA GLN A 142 26.63 15.11 -4.86
C GLN A 142 26.12 13.69 -5.21
N ILE A 143 25.50 13.51 -6.38
CA ILE A 143 25.10 12.21 -6.90
C ILE A 143 26.31 11.27 -6.96
N ASP A 144 27.43 11.76 -7.48
CA ASP A 144 28.64 10.97 -7.62
C ASP A 144 29.22 10.57 -6.26
N ALA A 145 29.29 11.51 -5.31
CA ALA A 145 29.76 11.26 -3.96
C ALA A 145 28.93 10.18 -3.24
N TRP A 146 27.60 10.28 -3.31
CA TRP A 146 26.70 9.30 -2.73
C TRP A 146 26.80 7.92 -3.42
N ALA A 147 26.90 7.91 -4.76
CA ALA A 147 27.06 6.66 -5.51
C ALA A 147 28.38 5.94 -5.15
N GLU A 148 29.48 6.69 -4.98
CA GLU A 148 30.76 6.13 -4.56
C GLU A 148 30.70 5.57 -3.11
N ALA A 149 30.00 6.26 -2.19
CA ALA A 149 29.80 5.75 -0.83
C ALA A 149 29.02 4.43 -0.85
N LEU A 150 27.91 4.36 -1.58
CA LEU A 150 27.11 3.13 -1.75
C LEU A 150 27.94 1.97 -2.34
N LYS A 151 28.80 2.25 -3.31
CA LYS A 151 29.69 1.22 -3.91
C LYS A 151 30.69 0.65 -2.90
N ARG A 152 31.13 1.45 -1.92
CA ARG A 152 31.97 0.99 -0.81
C ARG A 152 31.20 0.23 0.28
N GLY A 153 29.86 0.18 0.19
CA GLY A 153 29.00 -0.43 1.21
C GLY A 153 28.57 0.52 2.32
N GLU A 154 28.75 1.83 2.14
CA GLU A 154 28.34 2.87 3.08
C GLU A 154 26.97 3.43 2.66
N MET A 155 26.05 3.60 3.62
CA MET A 155 24.73 4.18 3.36
C MET A 155 24.73 5.66 3.78
N PRO A 156 24.71 6.64 2.84
CA PRO A 156 24.55 8.05 3.19
C PRO A 156 23.23 8.31 3.91
N SER A 157 23.25 9.22 4.91
CA SER A 157 22.08 9.55 5.74
C SER A 157 20.88 10.00 4.93
N GLU A 158 21.08 10.79 3.89
CA GLU A 158 20.03 11.31 3.02
C GLU A 158 19.39 10.20 2.18
N ILE A 159 20.19 9.24 1.73
CA ILE A 159 19.68 8.06 1.01
C ILE A 159 18.97 7.13 1.99
N ALA A 160 19.50 6.95 3.21
CA ALA A 160 18.84 6.15 4.23
C ALA A 160 17.44 6.69 4.59
N ALA A 161 17.33 8.02 4.72
CA ALA A 161 16.05 8.67 4.99
C ALA A 161 15.02 8.52 3.85
N ASP A 162 15.47 8.40 2.61
CA ASP A 162 14.63 8.27 1.42
C ASP A 162 14.53 6.83 0.89
N LEU A 163 15.17 5.87 1.57
CA LEU A 163 15.32 4.51 1.06
C LEU A 163 13.98 3.81 0.80
N LYS A 164 13.01 4.00 1.68
CA LYS A 164 11.66 3.48 1.52
C LYS A 164 11.02 3.95 0.22
N THR A 165 11.14 5.24 -0.10
CA THR A 165 10.67 5.82 -1.36
C THR A 165 11.46 5.27 -2.55
N ILE A 166 12.78 5.21 -2.46
CA ILE A 166 13.64 4.69 -3.52
C ILE A 166 13.26 3.26 -3.91
N LEU A 167 12.96 2.41 -2.92
CA LEU A 167 12.69 0.99 -3.15
C LEU A 167 11.26 0.70 -3.62
N HIS A 168 10.26 1.46 -3.13
CA HIS A 168 8.85 1.08 -3.30
C HIS A 168 8.00 2.07 -4.10
N ALA A 169 8.38 3.36 -4.14
CA ALA A 169 7.65 4.40 -4.89
C ALA A 169 8.62 5.46 -5.45
N PRO A 170 9.56 5.08 -6.32
CA PRO A 170 10.70 5.91 -6.70
C PRO A 170 10.31 7.19 -7.44
N ASP A 171 10.75 8.33 -6.92
CA ASP A 171 10.87 9.57 -7.68
C ASP A 171 12.16 9.56 -8.50
N LYS A 172 12.03 9.26 -9.79
CA LYS A 172 13.17 9.18 -10.73
C LYS A 172 13.91 10.51 -10.92
N GLN A 173 13.33 11.63 -10.47
CA GLN A 173 13.98 12.94 -10.56
C GLN A 173 14.78 13.29 -9.31
N SER A 174 14.55 12.61 -8.18
CA SER A 174 15.29 12.86 -6.94
C SER A 174 16.78 12.56 -7.10
N LEU A 175 17.62 13.33 -6.38
CA LEU A 175 19.07 13.12 -6.40
C LEU A 175 19.45 11.78 -5.74
N THR A 176 18.74 11.42 -4.68
CA THR A 176 18.90 10.18 -3.93
C THR A 176 18.64 8.95 -4.81
N TYR A 177 17.53 8.95 -5.57
CA TYR A 177 17.24 7.87 -6.53
C TYR A 177 18.31 7.77 -7.63
N LYS A 178 18.74 8.91 -8.21
CA LYS A 178 19.78 8.93 -9.25
C LYS A 178 21.11 8.37 -8.73
N ALA A 179 21.51 8.76 -7.52
CA ALA A 179 22.72 8.25 -6.89
C ALA A 179 22.64 6.74 -6.62
N PHE A 180 21.49 6.30 -6.08
CA PHE A 180 21.26 4.90 -5.74
C PHE A 180 21.27 4.01 -6.98
N THR A 181 20.54 4.40 -8.03
CA THR A 181 20.52 3.65 -9.31
C THR A 181 21.87 3.66 -10.00
N LYS A 182 22.60 4.78 -9.99
CA LYS A 182 23.97 4.86 -10.52
C LYS A 182 24.91 3.85 -9.85
N ALA A 183 24.82 3.72 -8.53
CA ALA A 183 25.60 2.75 -7.79
C ALA A 183 25.18 1.28 -8.12
N ALA A 184 23.87 1.01 -8.15
CA ALA A 184 23.33 -0.31 -8.49
C ALA A 184 23.75 -0.76 -9.90
N ASP A 185 23.63 0.12 -10.89
CA ASP A 185 24.03 -0.15 -12.28
C ASP A 185 25.53 -0.41 -12.40
N ALA A 186 26.36 0.39 -11.71
CA ALA A 186 27.81 0.22 -11.70
C ALA A 186 28.24 -1.12 -11.09
N LEU A 187 27.54 -1.58 -10.05
CA LEU A 187 27.78 -2.87 -9.40
C LEU A 187 27.06 -4.03 -10.08
N LYS A 188 26.21 -3.77 -11.09
CA LYS A 188 25.36 -4.76 -11.78
C LYS A 188 24.49 -5.55 -10.79
N THR A 189 23.90 -4.87 -9.82
CA THR A 189 23.09 -5.47 -8.76
C THR A 189 21.68 -4.86 -8.76
N SER A 190 20.72 -5.54 -8.12
CA SER A 190 19.38 -4.99 -7.93
C SER A 190 19.37 -3.90 -6.84
N ALA A 191 18.34 -3.04 -6.84
CA ALA A 191 18.13 -2.06 -5.79
C ALA A 191 18.00 -2.72 -4.41
N TYR A 192 17.30 -3.85 -4.34
CA TYR A 192 17.15 -4.65 -3.12
C TYR A 192 18.50 -5.14 -2.58
N GLU A 193 19.30 -5.79 -3.41
CA GLU A 193 20.61 -6.32 -3.02
C GLU A 193 21.59 -5.21 -2.61
N LEU A 194 21.55 -4.04 -3.28
CA LEU A 194 22.36 -2.89 -2.89
C LEU A 194 21.95 -2.37 -1.51
N ALA A 195 20.65 -2.19 -1.29
CA ALA A 195 20.11 -1.74 -0.01
C ALA A 195 20.47 -2.69 1.13
N LYS A 196 20.40 -4.00 0.89
CA LYS A 196 20.81 -5.03 1.85
C LYS A 196 22.31 -4.95 2.15
N LYS A 197 23.15 -4.91 1.12
CA LYS A 197 24.61 -4.82 1.25
C LYS A 197 25.08 -3.60 2.04
N THR A 198 24.38 -2.49 1.89
CA THR A 198 24.67 -1.22 2.59
C THR A 198 24.00 -1.11 3.97
N GLY A 199 23.33 -2.19 4.44
CA GLY A 199 22.66 -2.22 5.74
C GLY A 199 21.32 -1.45 5.79
N GLY A 200 20.80 -1.03 4.64
CA GLY A 200 19.52 -0.32 4.55
C GLY A 200 18.30 -1.24 4.71
N ILE A 201 18.43 -2.53 4.38
CA ILE A 201 17.45 -3.57 4.67
C ILE A 201 18.05 -4.51 5.71
N THR A 202 17.53 -4.46 6.93
CA THR A 202 17.94 -5.31 8.05
C THR A 202 16.92 -6.40 8.37
N SER A 203 15.68 -6.25 7.88
CA SER A 203 14.57 -7.15 8.16
C SER A 203 13.68 -7.27 6.92
N ILE A 204 13.40 -8.49 6.49
CA ILE A 204 12.50 -8.76 5.37
C ILE A 204 11.04 -8.39 5.72
N PRO A 205 10.50 -8.73 6.90
CA PRO A 205 9.16 -8.27 7.26
C PRO A 205 9.02 -6.76 7.20
N GLN A 206 10.01 -6.00 7.69
CA GLN A 206 10.00 -4.54 7.61
C GLN A 206 10.02 -4.05 6.15
N TYR A 207 10.84 -4.64 5.30
CA TYR A 207 10.87 -4.31 3.86
C TYR A 207 9.51 -4.54 3.19
N LEU A 208 8.83 -5.66 3.49
CA LEU A 208 7.50 -5.96 2.97
C LEU A 208 6.45 -4.98 3.49
N GLN A 209 6.52 -4.67 4.79
CA GLN A 209 5.64 -3.69 5.44
C GLN A 209 5.84 -2.29 4.86
N ASP A 210 7.08 -1.87 4.64
CA ASP A 210 7.39 -0.57 4.02
C ASP A 210 6.78 -0.42 2.63
N GLY A 211 6.85 -1.48 1.80
CA GLY A 211 6.23 -1.50 0.48
C GLY A 211 4.70 -1.42 0.54
N PHE A 212 4.10 -2.08 1.51
CA PHE A 212 2.67 -2.02 1.76
C PHE A 212 2.24 -0.63 2.25
N GLU A 213 2.93 -0.09 3.26
CA GLU A 213 2.60 1.20 3.86
C GLU A 213 2.71 2.36 2.87
N ILE A 214 3.77 2.43 2.07
CA ILE A 214 3.95 3.53 1.12
C ILE A 214 2.85 3.57 0.07
N LYS A 215 2.27 2.41 -0.25
CA LYS A 215 1.20 2.27 -1.23
C LYS A 215 -0.18 2.59 -0.64
N TYR A 216 -0.48 2.10 0.55
CA TYR A 216 -1.82 2.16 1.13
C TYR A 216 -1.95 3.18 2.27
N PHE A 217 -0.83 3.61 2.83
CA PHE A 217 -0.75 4.63 3.87
C PHE A 217 0.24 5.74 3.48
N PRO A 218 0.01 6.46 2.36
CA PRO A 218 0.98 7.42 1.83
C PRO A 218 1.23 8.62 2.77
N LYS A 219 0.34 8.84 3.73
CA LYS A 219 0.49 9.85 4.80
C LYS A 219 1.14 9.28 6.07
N GLY A 220 1.58 8.01 6.05
CA GLY A 220 2.06 7.23 7.20
C GLY A 220 0.93 6.54 7.95
N THR A 221 1.31 5.62 8.85
CA THR A 221 0.38 4.81 9.67
C THR A 221 -0.04 5.50 10.97
N GLY A 222 0.58 6.63 11.33
CA GLY A 222 0.20 7.44 12.47
C GLY A 222 -1.19 8.08 12.31
N PHE A 223 -1.76 8.54 13.41
CA PHE A 223 -3.05 9.23 13.41
C PHE A 223 -2.86 10.75 13.50
N PRO A 224 -3.72 11.55 12.85
CA PRO A 224 -3.81 12.97 13.17
C PRO A 224 -4.33 13.13 14.61
N ASP A 225 -4.35 14.36 15.12
CA ASP A 225 -4.98 14.65 16.41
C ASP A 225 -6.48 14.37 16.33
N LEU A 226 -6.91 13.28 16.96
CA LEU A 226 -8.29 12.78 17.03
C LEU A 226 -8.69 12.63 18.50
N PRO A 227 -9.03 13.75 19.19
CA PRO A 227 -9.44 13.69 20.58
C PRO A 227 -10.75 12.91 20.72
N LEU A 228 -10.95 12.31 21.89
CA LEU A 228 -12.24 11.69 22.22
C LEU A 228 -13.33 12.77 22.25
N PRO A 229 -14.48 12.49 21.63
CA PRO A 229 -15.65 13.35 21.75
C PRO A 229 -16.27 13.22 23.15
N GLU A 230 -17.23 14.09 23.44
CA GLU A 230 -18.12 13.89 24.57
C GLU A 230 -18.88 12.56 24.37
N MET A 231 -18.79 11.67 25.38
CA MET A 231 -19.45 10.37 25.30
C MET A 231 -20.96 10.53 25.33
N PRO A 232 -21.71 9.80 24.51
CA PRO A 232 -23.16 9.89 24.48
C PRO A 232 -23.76 9.47 25.84
N ASN A 233 -24.69 10.27 26.34
CA ASN A 233 -25.46 9.92 27.53
C ASN A 233 -26.57 8.94 27.16
N LEU A 234 -26.33 7.66 27.33
CA LEU A 234 -27.21 6.58 26.92
C LEU A 234 -27.96 5.97 28.13
N PRO A 235 -29.19 5.48 27.92
CA PRO A 235 -29.88 4.70 28.92
C PRO A 235 -29.06 3.46 29.24
N LYS A 236 -28.96 3.09 30.52
CA LYS A 236 -28.28 1.85 30.93
C LYS A 236 -29.16 0.66 30.62
N ALA A 237 -28.58 -0.35 30.00
CA ALA A 237 -29.24 -1.63 29.82
C ALA A 237 -29.48 -2.34 31.16
N ASP A 238 -30.61 -3.01 31.25
CA ASP A 238 -30.97 -3.85 32.41
C ASP A 238 -30.53 -5.29 32.19
N VAL A 239 -29.31 -5.46 31.66
CA VAL A 239 -28.67 -6.75 31.42
C VAL A 239 -27.19 -6.67 31.77
N THR A 240 -26.62 -7.82 32.05
CA THR A 240 -25.18 -8.01 32.21
C THR A 240 -24.67 -8.86 31.06
N ALA A 241 -23.68 -8.36 30.32
CA ALA A 241 -23.13 -9.04 29.17
C ALA A 241 -21.70 -9.53 29.43
N PHE A 242 -21.26 -10.47 28.62
CA PHE A 242 -19.87 -10.97 28.55
C PHE A 242 -19.46 -11.09 27.09
N SER A 243 -18.17 -10.95 26.80
CA SER A 243 -17.62 -11.20 25.48
C SER A 243 -16.86 -12.53 25.42
N ILE A 244 -16.61 -13.01 24.21
CA ILE A 244 -15.82 -14.22 23.94
C ILE A 244 -14.82 -13.87 22.84
N ASP A 245 -13.56 -13.75 23.21
CA ASP A 245 -12.52 -13.24 22.33
C ASP A 245 -11.25 -14.08 22.40
N ASP A 246 -10.42 -13.95 21.38
CA ASP A 246 -9.05 -14.45 21.40
C ASP A 246 -8.23 -13.69 22.46
N GLU A 247 -7.23 -14.34 23.07
CA GLU A 247 -6.36 -13.74 24.10
C GLU A 247 -5.66 -12.47 23.60
N SER A 248 -5.32 -12.44 22.31
CA SER A 248 -4.65 -11.31 21.65
C SER A 248 -5.58 -10.16 21.28
N THR A 249 -6.91 -10.33 21.43
CA THR A 249 -7.89 -9.30 21.05
C THR A 249 -7.81 -8.09 21.96
N THR A 250 -7.61 -6.91 21.35
CA THR A 250 -7.62 -5.60 22.01
C THR A 250 -8.76 -4.70 21.55
N GLU A 251 -9.54 -5.15 20.57
CA GLU A 251 -10.72 -4.48 20.02
C GLU A 251 -11.91 -5.43 20.21
N VAL A 252 -12.57 -5.35 21.37
CA VAL A 252 -13.75 -6.18 21.67
C VAL A 252 -14.97 -5.53 21.04
N ASP A 253 -15.41 -6.09 19.91
CA ASP A 253 -16.51 -5.55 19.12
C ASP A 253 -17.90 -6.02 19.57
N ASP A 254 -18.02 -7.22 20.14
CA ASP A 254 -19.29 -7.86 20.45
C ASP A 254 -19.32 -8.50 21.84
N ALA A 255 -20.52 -8.52 22.43
CA ALA A 255 -20.81 -9.18 23.69
C ALA A 255 -22.22 -9.78 23.67
N LEU A 256 -22.44 -10.79 24.51
CA LEU A 256 -23.68 -11.54 24.63
C LEU A 256 -24.28 -11.38 26.02
N SER A 257 -25.60 -11.40 26.12
CA SER A 257 -26.32 -11.53 27.39
C SER A 257 -27.45 -12.55 27.27
N LEU A 258 -27.73 -13.24 28.38
CA LEU A 258 -28.83 -14.19 28.49
C LEU A 258 -29.65 -13.90 29.73
N THR A 259 -30.95 -13.66 29.58
CA THR A 259 -31.86 -13.37 30.68
C THR A 259 -32.99 -14.39 30.68
N ASP A 260 -33.23 -15.05 31.80
CA ASP A 260 -34.37 -15.95 31.98
C ASP A 260 -35.64 -15.12 32.17
N LEU A 261 -36.61 -15.32 31.28
CA LEU A 261 -37.93 -14.66 31.36
C LEU A 261 -39.00 -15.51 32.07
N GLY A 262 -38.62 -16.71 32.48
CA GLY A 262 -39.52 -17.71 33.04
C GLY A 262 -40.30 -18.51 31.97
N ASN A 263 -40.98 -19.57 32.41
CA ASN A 263 -41.77 -20.43 31.54
C ASN A 263 -41.03 -21.03 30.32
N GLY A 264 -39.71 -21.24 30.46
CA GLY A 264 -38.85 -21.73 29.37
C GLY A 264 -38.47 -20.69 28.33
N MET A 265 -38.88 -19.42 28.50
CA MET A 265 -38.48 -18.31 27.64
C MET A 265 -37.16 -17.70 28.11
N LYS A 266 -36.27 -17.42 27.18
CA LYS A 266 -35.06 -16.66 27.45
C LYS A 266 -34.92 -15.48 26.50
N ARG A 267 -34.36 -14.39 26.99
CA ARG A 267 -33.98 -13.24 26.17
C ARG A 267 -32.51 -13.30 25.86
N VAL A 268 -32.18 -13.41 24.57
CA VAL A 268 -30.84 -13.28 24.02
C VAL A 268 -30.59 -11.82 23.70
N GLY A 269 -29.51 -11.24 24.24
CA GLY A 269 -29.00 -9.94 23.81
C GLY A 269 -27.67 -10.12 23.05
N ILE A 270 -27.55 -9.42 21.93
CA ILE A 270 -26.30 -9.29 21.17
C ILE A 270 -25.98 -7.80 21.13
N HIS A 271 -24.82 -7.45 21.66
CA HIS A 271 -24.41 -6.07 21.90
C HIS A 271 -23.17 -5.77 21.10
N ILE A 272 -23.20 -4.73 20.27
CA ILE A 272 -22.07 -4.37 19.41
C ILE A 272 -21.54 -2.99 19.81
N ALA A 273 -20.23 -2.88 19.95
CA ALA A 273 -19.54 -1.61 20.19
C ALA A 273 -20.03 -0.54 19.21
N ALA A 274 -20.28 0.67 19.72
CA ALA A 274 -20.92 1.71 18.93
C ALA A 274 -20.09 3.00 18.80
N PRO A 275 -18.88 2.96 18.22
CA PRO A 275 -18.09 4.17 17.98
C PRO A 275 -18.80 5.13 17.02
N SER A 276 -19.66 4.61 16.17
CA SER A 276 -20.48 5.37 15.22
C SER A 276 -21.39 6.42 15.89
N LEU A 277 -21.79 6.22 17.15
CA LEU A 277 -22.60 7.21 17.90
C LEU A 277 -21.83 8.52 18.16
N ALA A 278 -20.51 8.46 18.26
CA ALA A 278 -19.65 9.60 18.57
C ALA A 278 -19.05 10.26 17.33
N VAL A 279 -19.12 9.62 16.16
CA VAL A 279 -18.62 10.17 14.90
C VAL A 279 -19.68 11.01 14.23
N LYS A 280 -19.36 12.26 13.89
CA LYS A 280 -20.27 13.17 13.17
C LYS A 280 -19.96 13.15 11.67
N PRO A 281 -20.98 13.23 10.80
CA PRO A 281 -20.77 13.33 9.36
C PRO A 281 -19.82 14.49 8.99
N GLY A 282 -18.80 14.22 8.20
CA GLY A 282 -17.81 15.18 7.74
C GLY A 282 -16.71 15.54 8.73
N ASP A 283 -16.69 14.96 9.94
CA ASP A 283 -15.64 15.23 10.93
C ASP A 283 -14.30 14.56 10.58
N LYS A 284 -13.28 14.80 11.41
CA LYS A 284 -11.95 14.23 11.20
C LYS A 284 -11.92 12.71 11.40
N MET A 285 -12.74 12.18 12.31
CA MET A 285 -12.76 10.76 12.60
C MET A 285 -13.44 9.99 11.47
N GLU A 286 -14.54 10.48 10.92
CA GLU A 286 -15.14 9.88 9.73
C GLU A 286 -14.15 9.82 8.56
N LYS A 287 -13.47 10.95 8.28
CA LYS A 287 -12.42 10.99 7.24
C LYS A 287 -11.32 9.97 7.49
N ASN A 288 -10.88 9.81 8.76
CA ASN A 288 -9.89 8.80 9.11
C ASN A 288 -10.41 7.37 8.88
N ILE A 289 -11.66 7.07 9.26
CA ILE A 289 -12.29 5.77 9.02
C ILE A 289 -12.34 5.48 7.52
N MET A 290 -12.80 6.46 6.72
CA MET A 290 -12.95 6.33 5.27
C MET A 290 -11.61 6.33 4.51
N GLU A 291 -10.53 6.84 5.10
CA GLU A 291 -9.17 6.72 4.54
C GLU A 291 -8.53 5.36 4.87
N ARG A 292 -8.76 4.82 6.07
CA ARG A 292 -8.13 3.56 6.52
C ARG A 292 -8.93 2.31 6.16
N LEU A 293 -10.25 2.42 6.13
CA LEU A 293 -11.23 1.42 5.72
C LEU A 293 -11.26 0.14 6.57
N SER A 294 -10.14 -0.36 7.04
CA SER A 294 -10.06 -1.54 7.92
C SER A 294 -8.78 -1.56 8.72
N THR A 295 -8.76 -2.30 9.83
CA THR A 295 -7.54 -2.72 10.51
C THR A 295 -6.83 -3.76 9.64
N VAL A 296 -5.51 -3.65 9.54
CA VAL A 296 -4.63 -4.61 8.85
C VAL A 296 -3.98 -5.49 9.90
N TYR A 297 -4.17 -6.79 9.81
CA TYR A 297 -3.54 -7.78 10.68
C TYR A 297 -2.45 -8.52 9.92
N PHE A 298 -1.33 -8.80 10.59
CA PHE A 298 -0.25 -9.62 10.05
C PHE A 298 0.58 -10.21 11.20
N PRO A 299 1.29 -11.33 11.00
CA PRO A 299 2.15 -11.89 12.04
C PRO A 299 3.16 -10.85 12.57
N GLY A 300 3.15 -10.66 13.88
CA GLY A 300 4.01 -9.69 14.56
C GLY A 300 3.46 -8.27 14.66
N GLY A 301 2.22 -7.96 14.14
CA GLY A 301 1.68 -6.62 14.28
C GLY A 301 0.32 -6.38 13.65
N LYS A 302 -0.13 -5.15 13.80
CA LYS A 302 -1.34 -4.63 13.16
C LYS A 302 -1.26 -3.14 12.92
N ILE A 303 -2.01 -2.65 11.93
CA ILE A 303 -2.25 -1.23 11.68
C ILE A 303 -3.73 -0.98 11.88
N THR A 304 -4.10 -0.31 12.97
CA THR A 304 -5.50 -0.16 13.38
C THR A 304 -6.25 0.87 12.53
N MET A 305 -7.56 0.68 12.35
CA MET A 305 -8.45 1.64 11.72
C MET A 305 -8.70 2.86 12.62
N LEU A 306 -8.89 2.64 13.91
CA LEU A 306 -9.11 3.68 14.92
C LEU A 306 -7.86 3.88 15.77
N PRO A 307 -7.63 5.07 16.32
CA PRO A 307 -6.56 5.30 17.28
C PRO A 307 -6.87 4.64 18.63
N GLU A 308 -5.83 4.35 19.38
CA GLU A 308 -5.91 3.59 20.63
C GLU A 308 -6.87 4.20 21.67
N ASN A 309 -6.90 5.53 21.80
CA ASN A 309 -7.83 6.21 22.70
C ASN A 309 -9.30 5.97 22.33
N TRP A 310 -9.64 5.88 21.03
CA TRP A 310 -10.98 5.56 20.57
C TRP A 310 -11.31 4.08 20.79
N ILE A 311 -10.38 3.21 20.49
CA ILE A 311 -10.53 1.76 20.76
C ILE A 311 -10.82 1.56 22.25
N ALA A 312 -10.00 2.11 23.14
CA ALA A 312 -10.19 1.98 24.58
C ALA A 312 -11.51 2.55 25.12
N ALA A 313 -12.05 3.58 24.45
CA ALA A 313 -13.33 4.19 24.84
C ALA A 313 -14.55 3.37 24.43
N PHE A 314 -14.49 2.69 23.28
CA PHE A 314 -15.64 2.00 22.69
C PHE A 314 -15.55 0.48 22.73
N SER A 315 -14.36 -0.11 22.90
CA SER A 315 -14.19 -1.55 23.10
C SER A 315 -15.04 -2.04 24.28
N LEU A 316 -15.70 -3.18 24.10
CA LEU A 316 -16.55 -3.78 25.11
C LEU A 316 -15.72 -4.49 26.21
N ASP A 317 -14.73 -3.77 26.75
CA ASP A 317 -13.90 -4.24 27.85
C ASP A 317 -14.70 -4.31 29.15
N ALA A 318 -14.45 -5.37 29.93
CA ALA A 318 -15.13 -5.64 31.19
C ALA A 318 -14.94 -4.54 32.25
N GLY A 319 -15.86 -4.50 33.20
CA GLY A 319 -15.82 -3.64 34.37
C GLY A 319 -16.46 -2.25 34.18
N ALA A 320 -17.10 -1.99 33.04
CA ALA A 320 -17.75 -0.72 32.77
C ALA A 320 -19.03 -0.85 31.92
N TYR A 321 -19.83 0.21 31.93
CA TYR A 321 -20.90 0.39 30.94
C TYR A 321 -20.29 0.92 29.64
N ARG A 322 -20.59 0.26 28.53
CA ARG A 322 -20.04 0.58 27.20
C ARG A 322 -21.15 0.96 26.22
N PRO A 323 -20.97 2.04 25.41
CA PRO A 323 -21.94 2.40 24.37
C PRO A 323 -22.09 1.27 23.35
N SER A 324 -23.33 0.84 23.15
CA SER A 324 -23.64 -0.31 22.31
C SER A 324 -24.89 -0.11 21.48
N ILE A 325 -24.92 -0.74 20.31
CA ILE A 325 -26.15 -1.03 19.58
C ILE A 325 -26.48 -2.47 19.91
N SER A 326 -27.64 -2.66 20.57
CA SER A 326 -28.10 -3.97 21.04
C SER A 326 -29.28 -4.47 20.22
N ILE A 327 -29.31 -5.77 19.97
CA ILE A 327 -30.49 -6.47 19.46
C ILE A 327 -30.89 -7.57 20.44
N TYR A 328 -32.16 -7.67 20.73
CA TYR A 328 -32.75 -8.62 21.64
C TYR A 328 -33.73 -9.52 20.93
N PHE A 329 -33.71 -10.80 21.28
CA PHE A 329 -34.65 -11.81 20.82
C PHE A 329 -35.21 -12.60 22.02
N ASP A 330 -36.53 -12.70 22.10
CA ASP A 330 -37.15 -13.63 23.03
C ASP A 330 -37.25 -15.00 22.34
N VAL A 331 -36.66 -16.01 22.97
CA VAL A 331 -36.51 -17.35 22.43
C VAL A 331 -37.21 -18.33 23.34
N ASP A 332 -38.08 -19.17 22.77
CA ASP A 332 -38.84 -20.19 23.53
C ASP A 332 -38.01 -21.47 23.79
N SER A 333 -38.61 -22.40 24.50
CA SER A 333 -37.98 -23.69 24.84
C SER A 333 -37.70 -24.61 23.64
N GLU A 334 -38.30 -24.33 22.48
CA GLU A 334 -38.07 -25.04 21.22
C GLU A 334 -37.09 -24.29 20.31
N PHE A 335 -36.48 -23.23 20.83
CA PHE A 335 -35.58 -22.33 20.11
C PHE A 335 -36.21 -21.54 18.95
N ASN A 336 -37.54 -21.33 18.99
CA ASN A 336 -38.17 -20.40 18.06
C ASN A 336 -37.86 -18.97 18.47
N VAL A 337 -37.42 -18.17 17.48
CA VAL A 337 -36.97 -16.80 17.68
C VAL A 337 -38.14 -15.83 17.48
N GLY A 338 -38.41 -14.99 18.48
CA GLY A 338 -39.42 -13.93 18.43
C GLY A 338 -38.94 -12.72 17.61
N ALA A 339 -39.83 -11.72 17.50
CA ALA A 339 -39.51 -10.47 16.81
C ALA A 339 -38.33 -9.73 17.49
N PRO A 340 -37.41 -9.16 16.73
CA PRO A 340 -36.26 -8.43 17.28
C PRO A 340 -36.66 -7.11 17.91
N THR A 341 -35.94 -6.72 18.95
CA THR A 341 -36.00 -5.37 19.53
C THR A 341 -34.61 -4.75 19.53
N CYS A 342 -34.43 -3.62 18.86
CA CYS A 342 -33.16 -2.91 18.81
C CYS A 342 -33.12 -1.73 19.77
N LYS A 343 -31.98 -1.49 20.39
CA LYS A 343 -31.77 -0.37 21.32
C LYS A 343 -30.37 0.24 21.15
N ILE A 344 -30.29 1.53 21.38
CA ILE A 344 -29.03 2.27 21.57
C ILE A 344 -28.92 2.52 23.08
N GLU A 345 -27.94 1.91 23.72
CA GLU A 345 -27.85 1.90 25.17
C GLU A 345 -26.39 1.68 25.67
N ALA A 346 -26.17 1.90 26.95
CA ALA A 346 -24.92 1.56 27.60
C ALA A 346 -25.06 0.19 28.30
N VAL A 347 -24.28 -0.80 27.90
CA VAL A 347 -24.33 -2.18 28.40
C VAL A 347 -23.22 -2.43 29.41
N ASN A 348 -23.58 -3.04 30.56
CA ASN A 348 -22.61 -3.47 31.55
C ASN A 348 -21.89 -4.74 31.06
N ILE A 349 -20.58 -4.64 30.80
CA ILE A 349 -19.74 -5.79 30.46
C ILE A 349 -19.11 -6.32 31.74
N ALA A 350 -19.52 -7.51 32.17
CA ALA A 350 -19.04 -8.11 33.40
C ALA A 350 -17.70 -8.82 33.21
N GLU A 351 -17.52 -9.50 32.08
CA GLU A 351 -16.35 -10.34 31.85
C GLU A 351 -16.01 -10.42 30.34
N ASN A 352 -14.72 -10.55 30.04
CA ASN A 352 -14.22 -10.90 28.72
C ASN A 352 -13.64 -12.33 28.83
N LEU A 353 -14.39 -13.30 28.37
CA LEU A 353 -13.96 -14.69 28.30
C LEU A 353 -12.91 -14.83 27.20
N ARG A 354 -11.83 -15.57 27.50
CA ARG A 354 -10.76 -15.82 26.53
C ARG A 354 -10.87 -17.25 25.99
N ILE A 355 -10.92 -17.37 24.68
CA ILE A 355 -11.13 -18.63 23.96
C ILE A 355 -10.13 -19.69 24.43
N GLN A 356 -8.84 -19.31 24.54
CA GLN A 356 -7.77 -20.20 24.98
C GLN A 356 -7.98 -20.75 26.39
N ALA A 357 -8.64 -19.98 27.27
CA ALA A 357 -8.92 -20.39 28.63
C ALA A 357 -10.17 -21.29 28.72
N ILE A 358 -11.17 -21.09 27.88
CA ILE A 358 -12.44 -21.82 27.98
C ILE A 358 -12.55 -23.01 27.05
N GLU A 359 -11.93 -23.01 25.87
CA GLU A 359 -12.03 -24.07 24.88
C GLU A 359 -11.56 -25.46 25.37
N PRO A 360 -10.53 -25.58 26.23
CA PRO A 360 -10.17 -26.87 26.84
C PRO A 360 -11.27 -27.50 27.72
N HIS A 361 -12.16 -26.65 28.25
CA HIS A 361 -13.26 -27.06 29.15
C HIS A 361 -14.63 -27.02 28.46
N PHE A 362 -14.70 -26.50 27.24
CA PHE A 362 -15.93 -26.35 26.46
C PHE A 362 -15.69 -26.80 25.01
N ASN A 363 -15.62 -28.12 24.85
CA ASN A 363 -15.44 -28.74 23.53
C ASN A 363 -16.32 -30.00 23.42
N ALA A 364 -16.35 -30.61 22.23
CA ALA A 364 -17.21 -31.79 21.97
C ALA A 364 -16.89 -33.01 22.85
N GLU A 365 -15.69 -33.10 23.39
CA GLU A 365 -15.25 -34.25 24.18
C GLU A 365 -15.47 -34.05 25.68
N THR A 366 -15.32 -32.82 26.20
CA THR A 366 -15.22 -32.60 27.65
C THR A 366 -16.29 -31.69 28.24
N GLY A 367 -16.93 -30.83 27.48
CA GLY A 367 -17.53 -29.63 28.06
C GLY A 367 -19.02 -29.40 27.81
N LEU A 368 -19.70 -30.27 27.13
CA LEU A 368 -21.13 -30.07 26.78
C LEU A 368 -22.08 -30.81 27.70
N ASP A 369 -21.61 -31.36 28.80
CA ASP A 369 -22.44 -32.12 29.74
C ASP A 369 -23.16 -31.16 30.71
N GLU A 370 -24.52 -31.20 30.69
CA GLU A 370 -25.36 -30.42 31.62
C GLU A 370 -25.20 -30.85 33.09
N ALA A 371 -24.60 -31.99 33.35
CA ALA A 371 -24.39 -32.55 34.68
C ALA A 371 -23.02 -32.21 35.29
N GLY A 372 -22.12 -31.54 34.55
CA GLY A 372 -20.76 -31.22 35.01
C GLY A 372 -20.72 -30.08 36.04
N GLU A 373 -19.65 -30.03 36.84
CA GLU A 373 -19.34 -28.89 37.68
C GLU A 373 -19.07 -27.66 36.77
N MET A 374 -19.55 -26.48 37.20
CA MET A 374 -19.24 -25.23 36.49
C MET A 374 -17.73 -24.98 36.48
N MET A 375 -17.09 -25.09 35.33
CA MET A 375 -15.63 -24.98 35.21
C MET A 375 -15.15 -23.53 35.11
N PHE A 376 -16.05 -22.60 34.66
CA PHE A 376 -15.76 -21.18 34.49
C PHE A 376 -17.05 -20.37 34.51
N ALA A 377 -16.94 -19.05 34.61
CA ALA A 377 -18.09 -18.15 34.56
C ALA A 377 -18.87 -18.30 33.23
N HIS A 378 -20.21 -18.17 33.31
CA HIS A 378 -21.12 -18.30 32.17
C HIS A 378 -21.15 -19.68 31.47
N HIS A 379 -20.56 -20.73 32.06
CA HIS A 379 -20.54 -22.08 31.45
C HIS A 379 -21.94 -22.57 31.04
N GLN A 380 -22.94 -22.42 31.90
CA GLN A 380 -24.33 -22.82 31.61
C GLN A 380 -24.96 -21.96 30.51
N ASP A 381 -24.64 -20.67 30.47
CA ASP A 381 -25.10 -19.78 29.39
C ASP A 381 -24.51 -20.21 28.04
N LEU A 382 -23.23 -20.61 28.01
CA LEU A 382 -22.57 -21.09 26.78
C LEU A 382 -23.15 -22.41 26.29
N ILE A 383 -23.53 -23.34 27.18
CA ILE A 383 -24.23 -24.57 26.82
C ILE A 383 -25.54 -24.22 26.12
N TRP A 384 -26.32 -23.32 26.70
CA TRP A 384 -27.58 -22.87 26.11
C TRP A 384 -27.38 -22.18 24.76
N PHE A 385 -26.42 -21.25 24.66
CA PHE A 385 -26.09 -20.58 23.41
C PHE A 385 -25.64 -21.55 22.32
N TYR A 386 -24.89 -22.59 22.68
CA TYR A 386 -24.48 -23.61 21.70
C TYR A 386 -25.67 -24.44 21.20
N GLN A 387 -26.57 -24.85 22.09
CA GLN A 387 -27.81 -25.55 21.69
C GLN A 387 -28.66 -24.66 20.79
N PHE A 388 -28.80 -23.38 21.12
CA PHE A 388 -29.50 -22.41 20.30
C PHE A 388 -28.81 -22.25 18.93
N ALA A 389 -27.50 -22.13 18.89
CA ALA A 389 -26.72 -22.05 17.64
C ALA A 389 -26.96 -23.26 16.73
N ILE A 390 -26.98 -24.47 17.28
CA ILE A 390 -27.32 -25.68 16.54
C ILE A 390 -28.75 -25.61 15.99
N ALA A 391 -29.72 -25.13 16.75
CA ALA A 391 -31.08 -24.92 16.27
C ALA A 391 -31.15 -23.93 15.10
N LEU A 392 -30.42 -22.81 15.18
CA LEU A 392 -30.31 -21.83 14.10
C LEU A 392 -29.70 -22.44 12.82
N GLN A 393 -28.65 -23.25 12.96
CA GLN A 393 -28.04 -23.94 11.81
C GLN A 393 -29.03 -24.92 11.17
N LYS A 394 -29.78 -25.69 11.98
CA LYS A 394 -30.82 -26.60 11.47
C LYS A 394 -31.92 -25.85 10.73
N ALA A 395 -32.39 -24.73 11.28
CA ALA A 395 -33.43 -23.91 10.65
C ALA A 395 -32.98 -23.37 9.28
N ARG A 396 -31.68 -23.06 9.10
CA ARG A 396 -31.12 -22.59 7.84
C ARG A 396 -30.62 -23.71 6.91
N GLY A 397 -30.71 -24.97 7.32
CA GLY A 397 -30.22 -26.13 6.56
C GLY A 397 -28.69 -26.16 6.44
N LYS A 398 -27.99 -25.69 7.48
CA LYS A 398 -26.51 -25.58 7.54
C LYS A 398 -25.87 -26.44 8.61
N TYR A 399 -26.66 -27.23 9.32
CA TYR A 399 -26.16 -28.17 10.30
C TYR A 399 -25.57 -29.43 9.63
N GLU A 400 -24.26 -29.61 9.80
CA GLU A 400 -23.46 -30.71 9.23
C GLU A 400 -22.70 -31.45 10.35
N PRO A 401 -23.33 -32.37 11.10
CA PRO A 401 -22.70 -33.01 12.27
C PRO A 401 -21.49 -33.87 11.91
N ASP A 402 -21.46 -34.44 10.71
CA ASP A 402 -20.40 -35.35 10.23
C ASP A 402 -19.32 -34.60 9.41
N ARG A 403 -19.26 -33.27 9.52
CA ARG A 403 -18.24 -32.49 8.82
C ARG A 403 -16.86 -32.82 9.36
N ALA A 404 -15.93 -33.17 8.44
CA ALA A 404 -14.55 -33.39 8.82
C ALA A 404 -13.94 -32.12 9.49
N PRO A 405 -13.17 -32.27 10.57
CA PRO A 405 -12.51 -31.17 11.25
C PRO A 405 -11.71 -30.32 10.26
N GLN A 406 -11.84 -29.02 10.37
CA GLN A 406 -11.02 -28.05 9.64
C GLN A 406 -10.18 -27.26 10.65
N TYR A 407 -8.96 -26.92 10.27
CA TYR A 407 -8.05 -26.20 11.15
C TYR A 407 -7.62 -24.89 10.53
N ASP A 408 -7.61 -23.86 11.34
CA ASP A 408 -6.92 -22.60 11.07
C ASP A 408 -5.53 -22.66 11.72
N TYR A 409 -4.58 -22.03 11.08
CA TYR A 409 -3.21 -21.94 11.56
C TYR A 409 -2.82 -20.48 11.68
N SER A 410 -2.41 -20.04 12.86
CA SER A 410 -1.86 -18.72 13.11
C SER A 410 -0.37 -18.79 13.40
N ILE A 411 0.32 -17.76 12.99
CA ILE A 411 1.77 -17.63 13.23
C ILE A 411 1.97 -16.67 14.38
N GLU A 412 2.69 -17.12 15.39
CA GLU A 412 3.10 -16.34 16.55
C GLU A 412 4.61 -16.18 16.55
N LEU A 413 5.05 -15.01 17.01
CA LEU A 413 6.45 -14.62 17.09
C LEU A 413 6.80 -14.30 18.54
N ASP A 414 7.88 -14.88 19.05
CA ASP A 414 8.42 -14.48 20.33
C ASP A 414 9.38 -13.27 20.20
N GLU A 415 9.86 -12.78 21.35
CA GLU A 415 10.78 -11.63 21.40
C GLU A 415 12.14 -11.91 20.75
N GLU A 416 12.55 -13.17 20.67
CA GLU A 416 13.80 -13.61 20.04
C GLU A 416 13.64 -13.85 18.53
N GLY A 417 12.42 -13.72 17.99
CA GLY A 417 12.13 -13.94 16.56
C GLY A 417 11.96 -15.42 16.19
N ASN A 418 11.74 -16.29 17.17
CA ASN A 418 11.35 -17.67 16.89
C ASN A 418 9.88 -17.70 16.45
N VAL A 419 9.60 -18.55 15.49
CA VAL A 419 8.26 -18.74 14.94
C VAL A 419 7.63 -19.97 15.53
N SER A 420 6.43 -19.83 16.07
CA SER A 420 5.55 -20.93 16.43
C SER A 420 4.29 -20.90 15.57
N VAL A 421 3.67 -22.06 15.42
CA VAL A 421 2.42 -22.20 14.66
C VAL A 421 1.37 -22.79 15.58
N VAL A 422 0.33 -22.01 15.82
CA VAL A 422 -0.80 -22.41 16.65
C VAL A 422 -1.89 -22.98 15.73
N ARG A 423 -2.29 -24.22 15.98
CA ARG A 423 -3.39 -24.88 15.30
C ARG A 423 -4.66 -24.74 16.12
N ARG A 424 -5.72 -24.25 15.51
CA ARG A 424 -7.04 -24.17 16.14
C ARG A 424 -8.08 -24.88 15.28
N GLU A 425 -8.94 -25.67 15.90
CA GLU A 425 -10.05 -26.31 15.20
C GLU A 425 -11.12 -25.27 14.84
N ARG A 426 -11.50 -25.22 13.57
CA ARG A 426 -12.54 -24.35 13.05
C ARG A 426 -13.91 -24.99 13.26
N GLY A 427 -14.84 -24.23 13.79
CA GLY A 427 -16.20 -24.69 14.06
C GLY A 427 -16.29 -25.48 15.37
N SER A 428 -15.39 -25.21 16.31
CA SER A 428 -15.54 -25.63 17.71
C SER A 428 -16.90 -25.18 18.26
N PRO A 429 -17.39 -25.73 19.37
CA PRO A 429 -18.63 -25.27 20.00
C PRO A 429 -18.64 -23.75 20.27
N ILE A 430 -17.50 -23.17 20.64
CA ILE A 430 -17.35 -21.72 20.86
C ILE A 430 -17.43 -20.96 19.56
N ASP A 431 -16.69 -21.37 18.51
CA ASP A 431 -16.77 -20.76 17.19
C ASP A 431 -18.19 -20.81 16.64
N THR A 432 -18.87 -21.93 16.84
CA THR A 432 -20.23 -22.15 16.37
C THR A 432 -21.20 -21.17 17.04
N LEU A 433 -21.17 -21.08 18.38
CA LEU A 433 -22.10 -20.19 19.08
C LEU A 433 -21.85 -18.71 18.74
N VAL A 434 -20.62 -18.26 18.75
CA VAL A 434 -20.28 -16.85 18.42
C VAL A 434 -20.67 -16.54 16.97
N SER A 435 -20.30 -17.41 16.02
CA SER A 435 -20.63 -17.21 14.60
C SER A 435 -22.14 -17.13 14.37
N GLU A 436 -22.93 -18.00 15.03
CA GLU A 436 -24.39 -18.00 14.86
C GLU A 436 -25.05 -16.75 15.46
N MET A 437 -24.58 -16.26 16.60
CA MET A 437 -25.06 -14.98 17.16
C MET A 437 -24.74 -13.82 16.22
N MET A 438 -23.54 -13.78 15.65
CA MET A 438 -23.15 -12.77 14.68
C MET A 438 -23.95 -12.88 13.37
N ILE A 439 -24.23 -14.09 12.88
CA ILE A 439 -25.06 -14.30 11.70
C ILE A 439 -26.49 -13.84 11.98
N LEU A 440 -27.04 -14.15 13.14
CA LEU A 440 -28.39 -13.73 13.55
C LEU A 440 -28.51 -12.21 13.57
N ALA A 441 -27.59 -11.50 14.23
CA ALA A 441 -27.58 -10.05 14.28
C ALA A 441 -27.39 -9.42 12.88
N ASN A 442 -26.37 -9.84 12.15
CA ASN A 442 -26.02 -9.32 10.82
C ASN A 442 -27.13 -9.55 9.79
N SER A 443 -27.81 -10.72 9.82
CA SER A 443 -28.90 -11.01 8.90
C SER A 443 -30.17 -10.22 9.24
N THR A 444 -30.48 -10.07 10.54
CA THR A 444 -31.65 -9.31 11.00
C THR A 444 -31.50 -7.83 10.70
N TRP A 445 -30.36 -7.23 11.02
CA TRP A 445 -30.12 -5.81 10.71
C TRP A 445 -30.07 -5.53 9.21
N ALA A 446 -29.50 -6.44 8.42
CA ALA A 446 -29.52 -6.34 6.96
C ALA A 446 -30.97 -6.40 6.41
N GLN A 447 -31.82 -7.28 6.96
CA GLN A 447 -33.23 -7.33 6.65
C GLN A 447 -33.95 -6.02 7.01
N MET A 448 -33.69 -5.46 8.20
CA MET A 448 -34.29 -4.19 8.63
C MET A 448 -33.92 -3.04 7.69
N LEU A 449 -32.67 -2.95 7.21
CA LEU A 449 -32.30 -1.94 6.22
C LEU A 449 -33.06 -2.13 4.91
N ASP A 450 -33.14 -3.37 4.41
CA ASP A 450 -33.82 -3.69 3.15
C ASP A 450 -35.33 -3.41 3.20
N GLU A 451 -36.01 -3.83 4.28
CA GLU A 451 -37.45 -3.58 4.50
C GLU A 451 -37.81 -2.09 4.64
N ASN A 452 -36.85 -1.25 5.09
CA ASN A 452 -37.02 0.19 5.19
C ASN A 452 -36.41 0.94 3.99
N GLU A 453 -36.08 0.25 2.92
CA GLU A 453 -35.52 0.80 1.69
C GLU A 453 -34.24 1.64 1.92
N LEU A 454 -33.48 1.36 2.98
CA LEU A 454 -32.20 1.99 3.26
C LEU A 454 -31.04 1.22 2.62
N PRO A 455 -30.13 1.91 1.93
CA PRO A 455 -28.95 1.26 1.39
C PRO A 455 -27.95 0.94 2.49
N GLY A 456 -27.10 -0.04 2.24
CA GLY A 456 -26.01 -0.44 3.13
C GLY A 456 -24.90 -1.13 2.37
N LEU A 457 -23.91 -1.64 3.08
CA LEU A 457 -22.87 -2.50 2.52
C LEU A 457 -23.21 -3.96 2.86
N PHE A 458 -23.89 -4.61 1.92
CA PHE A 458 -24.31 -5.99 2.06
C PHE A 458 -23.24 -6.95 1.50
N ARG A 459 -23.17 -8.14 2.08
CA ARG A 459 -22.33 -9.23 1.60
C ARG A 459 -23.23 -10.32 0.99
N VAL A 460 -23.18 -10.44 -0.32
CA VAL A 460 -24.16 -11.22 -1.07
C VAL A 460 -23.52 -12.38 -1.82
N GLN A 461 -24.27 -13.46 -1.98
CA GLN A 461 -23.86 -14.65 -2.74
C GLN A 461 -25.08 -15.29 -3.39
N PRO A 462 -25.73 -14.64 -4.35
CA PRO A 462 -26.88 -15.22 -5.06
C PRO A 462 -26.47 -16.40 -5.96
N ALA A 463 -25.20 -16.40 -6.42
CA ALA A 463 -24.57 -17.51 -7.12
C ALA A 463 -23.03 -17.34 -7.10
N GLY A 464 -22.28 -18.44 -7.05
CA GLY A 464 -20.83 -18.44 -7.18
C GLY A 464 -20.09 -17.78 -6.01
N LYS A 465 -19.31 -16.74 -6.28
CA LYS A 465 -18.45 -16.06 -5.29
C LYS A 465 -19.22 -15.02 -4.47
N VAL A 466 -18.83 -14.88 -3.22
CA VAL A 466 -19.28 -13.78 -2.35
C VAL A 466 -18.76 -12.45 -2.90
N ARG A 467 -19.60 -11.40 -2.85
CA ARG A 467 -19.24 -10.03 -3.23
C ARG A 467 -19.90 -9.01 -2.31
N MET A 468 -19.36 -7.81 -2.27
CA MET A 468 -20.03 -6.68 -1.64
C MET A 468 -21.05 -6.04 -2.59
N SER A 469 -22.14 -5.50 -2.04
CA SER A 469 -23.24 -4.89 -2.78
C SER A 469 -23.87 -3.76 -1.96
N THR A 470 -24.38 -2.73 -2.63
CA THR A 470 -25.20 -1.69 -1.98
C THR A 470 -26.67 -2.10 -1.88
N LYS A 471 -27.05 -3.23 -2.47
CA LYS A 471 -28.39 -3.81 -2.41
C LYS A 471 -28.32 -5.17 -1.75
N SER A 472 -29.32 -5.48 -0.95
CA SER A 472 -29.48 -6.78 -0.33
C SER A 472 -29.85 -7.85 -1.37
N GLU A 473 -29.17 -8.98 -1.31
CA GLU A 473 -29.43 -10.19 -2.08
C GLU A 473 -29.09 -11.41 -1.20
N PRO A 474 -29.62 -12.61 -1.50
CA PRO A 474 -29.35 -13.81 -0.69
C PRO A 474 -27.86 -14.14 -0.56
N HIS A 475 -27.49 -14.68 0.61
CA HIS A 475 -26.19 -15.29 0.84
C HIS A 475 -26.36 -16.82 0.97
N ILE A 476 -26.35 -17.53 -0.16
CA ILE A 476 -26.65 -18.98 -0.23
C ILE A 476 -25.70 -19.80 0.65
N GLY A 477 -24.42 -19.45 0.69
CA GLY A 477 -23.42 -20.16 1.51
C GLY A 477 -23.79 -20.16 3.00
N MET A 478 -24.37 -19.07 3.52
CA MET A 478 -24.83 -18.97 4.90
C MET A 478 -26.29 -19.38 5.10
N GLY A 479 -27.05 -19.55 4.03
CA GLY A 479 -28.47 -19.90 4.10
C GLY A 479 -29.35 -18.77 4.64
N VAL A 480 -29.00 -17.52 4.36
CA VAL A 480 -29.77 -16.33 4.76
C VAL A 480 -30.18 -15.49 3.56
N GLN A 481 -31.35 -14.80 3.67
CA GLN A 481 -31.85 -13.96 2.59
C GLN A 481 -31.19 -12.58 2.55
N HIS A 482 -30.79 -12.06 3.71
CA HIS A 482 -30.14 -10.78 3.88
C HIS A 482 -28.88 -10.97 4.71
N TYR A 483 -27.78 -10.32 4.34
CA TYR A 483 -26.57 -10.37 5.13
C TYR A 483 -25.73 -9.09 4.91
N GLY A 484 -25.37 -8.44 5.98
CA GLY A 484 -24.48 -7.28 6.00
C GLY A 484 -23.49 -7.42 7.14
N TRP A 485 -22.46 -6.57 7.17
CA TRP A 485 -21.53 -6.51 8.28
C TRP A 485 -21.86 -5.34 9.19
N PHE A 486 -22.15 -5.62 10.45
CA PHE A 486 -22.49 -4.64 11.50
C PHE A 486 -21.69 -4.87 12.79
N THR A 487 -21.05 -6.03 12.93
CA THR A 487 -20.60 -6.58 14.21
C THR A 487 -19.11 -6.36 14.51
N SER A 488 -18.40 -5.56 13.69
CA SER A 488 -16.99 -5.24 13.95
C SER A 488 -16.64 -3.78 13.59
N PRO A 489 -17.33 -2.79 14.18
CA PRO A 489 -17.20 -1.37 13.82
C PRO A 489 -15.89 -0.72 14.30
N LEU A 490 -15.18 -1.33 15.26
CA LEU A 490 -13.88 -0.84 15.70
C LEU A 490 -12.79 -1.05 14.64
N ARG A 491 -13.02 -2.00 13.71
CA ARG A 491 -11.99 -2.46 12.78
C ARG A 491 -12.42 -2.54 11.31
N ARG A 492 -13.68 -2.23 10.95
CA ARG A 492 -14.14 -2.21 9.55
C ARG A 492 -15.06 -1.03 9.28
N ALA A 493 -14.74 -0.25 8.26
CA ALA A 493 -15.56 0.88 7.82
C ALA A 493 -16.94 0.45 7.29
N ALA A 494 -17.06 -0.76 6.73
CA ALA A 494 -18.35 -1.29 6.30
C ALA A 494 -19.34 -1.41 7.46
N ASP A 495 -18.89 -1.85 8.62
CA ASP A 495 -19.68 -1.96 9.83
C ASP A 495 -20.05 -0.58 10.39
N TYR A 496 -19.12 0.37 10.34
CA TYR A 496 -19.38 1.77 10.69
C TYR A 496 -20.50 2.37 9.81
N ILE A 497 -20.40 2.20 8.49
CA ILE A 497 -21.41 2.70 7.55
C ILE A 497 -22.75 2.07 7.85
N ASN A 498 -22.82 0.76 8.00
CA ASN A 498 -24.05 0.03 8.26
C ASN A 498 -24.64 0.40 9.63
N GLN A 499 -23.80 0.62 10.66
CA GLN A 499 -24.29 1.14 11.94
C GLN A 499 -24.90 2.53 11.83
N LYS A 500 -24.33 3.42 11.02
CA LYS A 500 -24.94 4.75 10.78
C LYS A 500 -26.32 4.63 10.15
N GLN A 501 -26.49 3.75 9.19
CA GLN A 501 -27.79 3.47 8.59
C GLN A 501 -28.76 2.87 9.62
N LEU A 502 -28.29 1.93 10.44
CA LEU A 502 -29.10 1.28 11.48
C LEU A 502 -29.52 2.27 12.58
N ILE A 503 -28.64 3.17 13.00
CA ILE A 503 -28.94 4.20 14.00
C ILE A 503 -30.13 5.04 13.54
N SER A 504 -30.23 5.42 12.26
CA SER A 504 -31.35 6.21 11.75
C SER A 504 -32.69 5.46 11.75
N LEU A 505 -32.68 4.12 11.90
CA LEU A 505 -33.91 3.33 12.09
C LEU A 505 -34.32 3.20 13.58
N ILE A 506 -33.35 3.30 14.49
CA ILE A 506 -33.58 3.10 15.92
C ILE A 506 -33.84 4.42 16.61
N ASP A 507 -33.20 5.49 16.16
CA ASP A 507 -33.34 6.86 16.67
C ASP A 507 -33.96 7.75 15.59
N ASP A 508 -35.23 8.08 15.77
CA ASP A 508 -36.02 8.94 14.85
C ASP A 508 -35.41 10.34 14.66
N THR A 509 -34.47 10.75 15.48
CA THR A 509 -33.76 12.04 15.36
C THR A 509 -32.50 11.99 14.52
N ALA A 510 -32.02 10.77 14.16
CA ALA A 510 -30.83 10.57 13.39
C ALA A 510 -31.15 10.43 11.89
N GLU A 511 -30.38 11.12 11.07
CA GLU A 511 -30.46 10.96 9.60
C GLU A 511 -29.55 9.83 9.12
N PRO A 512 -29.95 9.08 8.09
CA PRO A 512 -29.09 8.07 7.50
C PRO A 512 -27.88 8.73 6.84
N LEU A 513 -26.73 8.07 6.91
CA LEU A 513 -25.48 8.55 6.32
C LEU A 513 -25.58 8.62 4.79
N TYR A 514 -26.25 7.66 4.19
CA TYR A 514 -26.43 7.56 2.73
C TYR A 514 -27.89 7.29 2.37
N GLN A 515 -28.29 7.84 1.21
CA GLN A 515 -29.57 7.55 0.58
C GLN A 515 -29.40 6.58 -0.60
N ASN A 516 -30.50 6.01 -1.10
CA ASN A 516 -30.47 5.16 -2.27
C ASN A 516 -29.86 5.88 -3.49
N SER A 517 -28.94 5.21 -4.17
CA SER A 517 -28.23 5.71 -5.36
C SER A 517 -27.19 6.80 -5.09
N ASP A 518 -26.79 7.03 -3.84
CA ASP A 518 -25.69 7.93 -3.53
C ASP A 518 -24.38 7.48 -4.16
N ALA A 519 -23.76 8.34 -4.95
CA ALA A 519 -22.48 8.06 -5.60
C ALA A 519 -21.36 7.83 -4.58
N GLU A 520 -21.43 8.48 -3.42
CA GLU A 520 -20.47 8.33 -2.32
C GLU A 520 -20.53 6.94 -1.70
N LEU A 521 -21.71 6.33 -1.57
CA LEU A 521 -21.84 4.95 -1.08
C LEU A 521 -21.21 3.95 -2.06
N PHE A 522 -21.40 4.14 -3.37
CA PHE A 522 -20.73 3.30 -4.37
C PHE A 522 -19.21 3.46 -4.35
N ALA A 523 -18.72 4.67 -4.13
CA ALA A 523 -17.29 4.92 -3.96
C ALA A 523 -16.77 4.25 -2.69
N ALA A 524 -17.47 4.38 -1.56
CA ALA A 524 -17.11 3.73 -0.31
C ALA A 524 -17.06 2.20 -0.43
N LEU A 525 -18.02 1.59 -1.12
CA LEU A 525 -18.03 0.15 -1.39
C LEU A 525 -16.80 -0.27 -2.20
N ARG A 526 -16.53 0.42 -3.32
CA ARG A 526 -15.39 0.13 -4.19
C ARG A 526 -14.07 0.24 -3.44
N ASP A 527 -13.90 1.33 -2.68
CA ASP A 527 -12.66 1.62 -1.97
C ASP A 527 -12.45 0.64 -0.81
N PHE A 528 -13.53 0.29 -0.10
CA PHE A 528 -13.51 -0.73 0.94
C PHE A 528 -13.13 -2.12 0.39
N ASP A 529 -13.77 -2.58 -0.69
CA ASP A 529 -13.51 -3.91 -1.28
C ASP A 529 -12.07 -4.02 -1.79
N ALA A 530 -11.57 -2.96 -2.44
CA ALA A 530 -10.20 -2.88 -2.91
C ALA A 530 -9.18 -2.90 -1.75
N ALA A 531 -9.40 -2.09 -0.71
CA ALA A 531 -8.52 -2.04 0.45
C ALA A 531 -8.56 -3.34 1.25
N TYR A 532 -9.75 -3.89 1.50
CA TYR A 532 -9.92 -5.14 2.24
C TYR A 532 -9.22 -6.32 1.54
N THR A 533 -9.32 -6.39 0.21
CA THR A 533 -8.59 -7.37 -0.59
C THR A 533 -7.08 -7.20 -0.46
N ALA A 534 -6.60 -5.97 -0.60
CA ALA A 534 -5.17 -5.67 -0.51
C ALA A 534 -4.57 -5.96 0.88
N TYR A 535 -5.34 -5.70 1.94
CA TYR A 535 -4.93 -5.98 3.31
C TYR A 535 -4.85 -7.49 3.58
N ALA A 536 -5.83 -8.25 3.06
CA ALA A 536 -5.78 -9.70 3.11
C ALA A 536 -4.62 -10.30 2.28
N ASP A 537 -4.27 -9.68 1.15
CA ASP A 537 -3.10 -10.09 0.35
C ASP A 537 -1.80 -9.84 1.11
N PHE A 538 -1.67 -8.70 1.78
CA PHE A 538 -0.51 -8.39 2.61
C PHE A 538 -0.38 -9.35 3.80
N GLN A 539 -1.48 -9.62 4.50
CA GLN A 539 -1.51 -10.63 5.57
C GLN A 539 -0.99 -11.98 5.06
N ARG A 540 -1.54 -12.47 3.94
CA ARG A 540 -1.09 -13.74 3.33
C ARG A 540 0.39 -13.72 2.93
N GLN A 541 0.89 -12.60 2.44
CA GLN A 541 2.30 -12.45 2.10
C GLN A 541 3.19 -12.57 3.35
N MET A 542 2.81 -11.94 4.44
CA MET A 542 3.52 -12.02 5.71
C MET A 542 3.45 -13.42 6.33
N GLU A 543 2.28 -14.05 6.29
CA GLU A 543 2.09 -15.44 6.73
C GLU A 543 2.94 -16.42 5.91
N ALA A 544 3.01 -16.22 4.60
CA ALA A 544 3.85 -17.03 3.73
C ALA A 544 5.34 -16.87 4.08
N TYR A 545 5.82 -15.65 4.25
CA TYR A 545 7.20 -15.40 4.68
C TYR A 545 7.52 -16.12 5.99
N TRP A 546 6.72 -15.93 7.03
CA TRP A 546 6.97 -16.52 8.33
C TRP A 546 6.81 -18.05 8.34
N SER A 547 5.94 -18.59 7.48
CA SER A 547 5.86 -20.04 7.25
C SER A 547 7.18 -20.61 6.70
N LEU A 548 7.85 -19.89 5.79
CA LEU A 548 9.15 -20.30 5.27
C LEU A 548 10.25 -20.20 6.35
N VAL A 549 10.21 -19.14 7.17
CA VAL A 549 11.12 -19.00 8.32
C VAL A 549 10.92 -20.16 9.30
N TYR A 550 9.68 -20.51 9.61
CA TYR A 550 9.37 -21.65 10.46
C TYR A 550 9.96 -22.96 9.92
N LEU A 551 9.71 -23.26 8.63
CA LEU A 551 10.28 -24.46 8.00
C LEU A 551 11.82 -24.49 8.04
N GLN A 552 12.43 -23.34 7.90
CA GLN A 552 13.89 -23.18 7.97
C GLN A 552 14.41 -23.37 9.39
N GLN A 553 13.75 -22.81 10.40
CA GLN A 553 14.10 -22.98 11.81
C GLN A 553 13.95 -24.45 12.26
N GLN A 554 12.92 -25.16 11.75
CA GLN A 554 12.70 -26.58 12.06
C GLN A 554 13.64 -27.52 11.28
N GLY A 555 14.39 -27.04 10.30
CA GLY A 555 15.24 -27.87 9.44
C GLY A 555 14.43 -28.89 8.63
N THR A 556 13.19 -28.56 8.27
CA THR A 556 12.25 -29.46 7.59
C THR A 556 12.75 -29.77 6.18
N SER A 557 12.90 -31.05 5.87
CA SER A 557 13.32 -31.52 4.53
C SER A 557 12.20 -32.18 3.73
N GLU A 558 11.16 -32.66 4.40
CA GLU A 558 9.96 -33.26 3.80
C GLU A 558 8.73 -32.75 4.53
N LEU A 559 7.64 -32.60 3.81
CA LEU A 559 6.36 -32.15 4.36
C LEU A 559 5.17 -32.81 3.65
N THR A 560 4.04 -32.85 4.34
CA THR A 560 2.75 -33.24 3.76
C THR A 560 2.03 -31.99 3.26
N ALA A 561 1.41 -32.09 2.09
CA ALA A 561 0.56 -31.05 1.55
C ALA A 561 -0.67 -31.61 0.85
N THR A 562 -1.76 -30.87 0.90
CA THR A 562 -2.99 -31.16 0.17
C THR A 562 -2.91 -30.58 -1.23
N ILE A 563 -3.11 -31.40 -2.26
CA ILE A 563 -3.19 -30.98 -3.67
C ILE A 563 -4.51 -30.23 -3.87
N LEU A 564 -4.46 -28.96 -4.26
CA LEU A 564 -5.64 -28.14 -4.48
C LEU A 564 -6.12 -28.25 -5.93
N LYS A 565 -5.24 -27.98 -6.87
CA LYS A 565 -5.50 -28.03 -8.30
C LYS A 565 -4.16 -28.02 -9.06
N GLU A 566 -3.98 -28.96 -10.00
CA GLU A 566 -2.77 -29.04 -10.83
C GLU A 566 -1.49 -29.10 -9.98
N ASP A 567 -0.64 -28.07 -10.08
CA ASP A 567 0.61 -27.94 -9.33
C ASP A 567 0.47 -27.14 -8.01
N LEU A 568 -0.74 -26.68 -7.67
CA LEU A 568 -0.99 -25.88 -6.47
C LEU A 568 -1.27 -26.77 -5.28
N VAL A 569 -0.51 -26.57 -4.20
CA VAL A 569 -0.60 -27.34 -2.97
C VAL A 569 -0.72 -26.43 -1.74
N ARG A 570 -1.45 -26.88 -0.73
CA ARG A 570 -1.51 -26.27 0.61
C ARG A 570 -0.70 -27.13 1.56
N ILE A 571 0.29 -26.53 2.20
CA ILE A 571 1.12 -27.23 3.18
C ILE A 571 0.30 -27.50 4.43
N GLU A 572 0.32 -28.75 4.89
CA GLU A 572 -0.37 -29.12 6.13
C GLU A 572 0.32 -28.50 7.34
N GLY A 573 -0.49 -27.96 8.24
CA GLY A 573 0.03 -27.32 9.44
C GLY A 573 0.52 -25.87 9.26
N LEU A 574 0.40 -25.31 8.06
CA LEU A 574 0.86 -23.94 7.78
C LEU A 574 -0.16 -23.16 6.94
N PRO A 575 -0.27 -21.83 7.13
CA PRO A 575 -1.08 -20.97 6.27
C PRO A 575 -0.34 -20.67 4.95
N LEU A 576 0.20 -21.68 4.29
CA LEU A 576 1.04 -21.55 3.09
C LEU A 576 0.49 -22.38 1.93
N VAL A 577 0.20 -21.67 0.83
CA VAL A 577 -0.15 -22.27 -0.46
C VAL A 577 0.97 -21.96 -1.45
N THR A 578 1.49 -22.98 -2.12
CA THR A 578 2.60 -22.85 -3.07
C THR A 578 2.46 -23.83 -4.23
N ARG A 579 3.40 -23.77 -5.17
CA ARG A 579 3.46 -24.71 -6.30
C ARG A 579 4.46 -25.81 -6.02
N ALA A 580 4.16 -27.00 -6.54
CA ALA A 580 5.03 -28.18 -6.44
C ALA A 580 5.23 -28.81 -7.81
N THR A 581 6.35 -29.51 -7.98
CA THR A 581 6.69 -30.23 -9.21
C THR A 581 6.50 -31.74 -9.03
N GLY A 582 6.36 -32.47 -10.14
CA GLY A 582 6.31 -33.94 -10.13
C GLY A 582 4.98 -34.54 -9.69
N ILE A 583 3.93 -33.75 -9.51
CA ILE A 583 2.59 -34.26 -9.17
C ILE A 583 2.07 -35.09 -10.35
N PRO A 584 1.62 -36.34 -10.13
CA PRO A 584 1.01 -37.15 -11.18
C PRO A 584 -0.22 -36.49 -11.78
N PHE A 585 -0.41 -36.63 -13.09
CA PHE A 585 -1.55 -36.02 -13.79
C PHE A 585 -2.91 -36.53 -13.31
N ASP A 586 -2.95 -37.73 -12.80
CA ASP A 586 -4.14 -38.43 -12.25
C ASP A 586 -4.31 -38.20 -10.73
N ALA A 587 -3.48 -37.37 -10.11
CA ALA A 587 -3.63 -37.03 -8.70
C ALA A 587 -4.97 -36.32 -8.45
N LEU A 588 -5.71 -36.83 -7.49
CA LEU A 588 -7.03 -36.28 -7.18
C LEU A 588 -6.91 -34.96 -6.41
N PRO A 589 -7.68 -33.91 -6.78
CA PRO A 589 -7.82 -32.73 -5.95
C PRO A 589 -8.29 -33.11 -4.53
N LYS A 590 -7.78 -32.40 -3.52
CA LYS A 590 -8.00 -32.63 -2.09
C LYS A 590 -7.33 -33.90 -1.52
N SER A 591 -6.54 -34.65 -2.32
CA SER A 591 -5.69 -35.71 -1.78
C SER A 591 -4.43 -35.16 -1.13
N GLN A 592 -3.92 -35.86 -0.13
CA GLN A 592 -2.68 -35.54 0.55
C GLN A 592 -1.51 -36.29 -0.07
N ALA A 593 -0.36 -35.64 -0.12
CA ALA A 593 0.86 -36.22 -0.61
C ALA A 593 2.08 -35.73 0.19
N LEU A 594 3.14 -36.56 0.20
CA LEU A 594 4.44 -36.23 0.75
C LEU A 594 5.25 -35.52 -0.32
N PHE A 595 5.88 -34.41 0.05
CA PHE A 595 6.75 -33.61 -0.80
C PHE A 595 8.12 -33.44 -0.15
N LYS A 596 9.16 -33.50 -0.96
CA LYS A 596 10.51 -33.16 -0.55
C LYS A 596 10.79 -31.70 -0.85
N ILE A 597 11.34 -30.97 0.11
CA ILE A 597 11.86 -29.62 -0.08
C ILE A 597 13.20 -29.73 -0.79
N THR A 598 13.30 -29.21 -2.01
CA THR A 598 14.53 -29.21 -2.79
C THR A 598 15.30 -27.89 -2.69
N GLU A 599 14.59 -26.80 -2.41
CA GLU A 599 15.16 -25.49 -2.14
C GLU A 599 14.23 -24.73 -1.19
N LEU A 600 14.80 -24.01 -0.24
CA LEU A 600 14.06 -23.18 0.72
C LEU A 600 14.87 -21.92 1.00
N ASP A 601 14.34 -20.76 0.63
CA ASP A 601 14.94 -19.45 0.85
C ASP A 601 13.85 -18.49 1.32
N ALA A 602 13.75 -18.30 2.63
CA ALA A 602 12.75 -17.42 3.22
C ALA A 602 12.96 -15.96 2.79
N GLU A 603 14.19 -15.53 2.59
CA GLU A 603 14.51 -14.17 2.17
C GLU A 603 14.01 -13.88 0.74
N LYS A 604 14.15 -14.82 -0.16
CA LYS A 604 13.60 -14.72 -1.51
C LYS A 604 12.11 -15.09 -1.58
N GLN A 605 11.50 -15.44 -0.44
CA GLN A 605 10.11 -15.92 -0.35
C GLN A 605 9.87 -17.11 -1.30
N PHE A 606 10.82 -18.03 -1.33
CA PHE A 606 10.84 -19.13 -2.29
C PHE A 606 10.93 -20.48 -1.60
N ILE A 607 10.12 -21.43 -2.06
CA ILE A 607 10.20 -22.85 -1.72
C ILE A 607 9.97 -23.68 -2.98
N ALA A 608 10.83 -24.66 -3.22
CA ALA A 608 10.67 -25.65 -4.27
C ALA A 608 10.32 -27.01 -3.65
N LEU A 609 9.17 -27.53 -4.05
CA LEU A 609 8.63 -28.81 -3.60
C LEU A 609 8.61 -29.82 -4.75
N ASN A 610 9.03 -31.05 -4.46
CA ASN A 610 8.95 -32.16 -5.40
C ASN A 610 8.14 -33.31 -4.81
N TYR A 611 7.08 -33.72 -5.51
CA TYR A 611 6.22 -34.83 -5.15
C TYR A 611 7.02 -36.12 -4.93
N GLN A 612 6.70 -36.85 -3.86
CA GLN A 612 7.32 -38.13 -3.54
C GLN A 612 6.32 -39.28 -3.67
N LYS A 613 5.23 -39.22 -2.94
CA LYS A 613 4.19 -40.23 -2.92
C LYS A 613 2.86 -39.71 -2.36
N ALA A 614 1.77 -40.36 -2.74
CA ALA A 614 0.47 -40.11 -2.10
C ALA A 614 0.51 -40.55 -0.63
N VAL A 615 -0.19 -39.80 0.23
CA VAL A 615 -0.48 -40.21 1.61
C VAL A 615 -1.89 -40.81 1.60
N LEU A 616 -1.98 -42.08 1.99
CA LEU A 616 -3.29 -42.72 2.10
C LEU A 616 -4.01 -42.14 3.32
N PRO A 617 -5.31 -41.88 3.23
CA PRO A 617 -6.11 -41.54 4.40
C PRO A 617 -6.01 -42.70 5.39
N GLY A 618 -5.59 -42.37 6.63
CA GLY A 618 -5.50 -43.34 7.72
C GLY A 618 -6.89 -43.83 8.17
#